data_d943bba3406041e7d1b7ea212b6b09d2
#
_entry.id   d943bba3406041e7d1b7ea212b6b09d2
#
_cell.length_a   1.000
_cell.length_b   1.000
_cell.length_c   1.000
_cell.angle_alpha   90.00
_cell.angle_beta   90.00
_cell.angle_gamma   90.00
#
_symmetry.space_group_name_H-M   'P 1'
#
loop_
_entity.id
_entity.type
_entity.pdbx_description
1 polymer ?
#
loop_
_entity_poly.entity_id
_entity_poly.type
_entity_poly.pdbx_seq_one_letter_code
_entity_poly.pdbx_strand_id
1 'polypeptide(L)'
;VVMNITRVPAMIATVITSAFGANAIMGGTIGVAIQQGVKRGTFSSASGMGESSPTVAATETSHPVKQGMANAAGVWLDTVIVCTASGLMILLTDAYNTAGGYVSQSFAELAGVEKGSVLFVQLAASTVMGVVAPTFIAIMLALFSFTCLISYYYEAETAAMYLFQGAGKEATRKTVVWVMRIGMPVLIFIY
;
A
#
# COMPACT_ATOMS: atom_id res chain seq x y z
N VAL A 1 0.04 -2.87 18.75
CA VAL A 1 -0.94 -3.97 18.78
C VAL A 1 -0.62 -4.94 19.92
N VAL A 2 0.61 -5.49 20.01
CA VAL A 2 0.98 -6.47 21.03
C VAL A 2 0.77 -5.94 22.46
N MET A 3 1.11 -4.68 22.74
CA MET A 3 0.93 -4.06 24.07
C MET A 3 -0.54 -3.86 24.48
N ASN A 4 -1.48 -3.86 23.54
CA ASN A 4 -2.90 -3.66 23.77
C ASN A 4 -3.76 -4.82 23.22
N ILE A 5 -3.25 -6.05 23.28
CA ILE A 5 -3.89 -7.23 22.69
C ILE A 5 -5.30 -7.48 23.23
N THR A 6 -5.56 -7.13 24.48
CA THR A 6 -6.87 -7.26 25.13
C THR A 6 -7.93 -6.34 24.54
N ARG A 7 -7.54 -5.22 23.93
CA ARG A 7 -8.46 -4.27 23.29
C ARG A 7 -8.75 -4.60 21.82
N VAL A 8 -7.96 -5.46 21.20
CA VAL A 8 -8.11 -5.85 19.78
C VAL A 8 -9.49 -6.43 19.48
N PRO A 9 -10.04 -7.40 20.26
CA PRO A 9 -11.38 -7.94 19.99
C PRO A 9 -12.48 -6.86 20.04
N ALA A 10 -12.39 -5.92 20.99
CA ALA A 10 -13.36 -4.83 21.10
C ALA A 10 -13.27 -3.87 19.89
N MET A 11 -12.07 -3.58 19.40
CA MET A 11 -11.90 -2.76 18.20
C MET A 11 -12.43 -3.44 16.94
N ILE A 12 -12.20 -4.73 16.77
CA ILE A 12 -12.77 -5.50 15.67
C ILE A 12 -14.29 -5.49 15.73
N ALA A 13 -14.86 -5.69 16.91
CA ALA A 13 -16.31 -5.59 17.10
C ALA A 13 -16.84 -4.21 16.74
N THR A 14 -16.15 -3.13 17.13
CA THR A 14 -16.52 -1.75 16.78
C THR A 14 -16.47 -1.54 15.26
N VAL A 15 -15.45 -2.04 14.57
CA VAL A 15 -15.36 -1.96 13.10
C VAL A 15 -16.53 -2.67 12.43
N ILE A 16 -16.84 -3.89 12.87
CA ILE A 16 -17.96 -4.68 12.31
C ILE A 16 -19.31 -3.99 12.60
N THR A 17 -19.56 -3.56 13.83
CA THR A 17 -20.82 -2.90 14.18
C THR A 17 -20.98 -1.55 13.48
N SER A 18 -19.91 -0.80 13.27
CA SER A 18 -19.93 0.45 12.53
C SER A 18 -20.15 0.23 11.02
N ALA A 19 -19.60 -0.85 10.46
CA ALA A 19 -19.76 -1.18 9.05
C ALA A 19 -21.20 -1.63 8.72
N PHE A 20 -21.86 -2.35 9.64
CA PHE A 20 -23.19 -2.93 9.44
C PHE A 20 -24.27 -2.27 10.30
N GLY A 21 -23.96 -1.21 11.03
CA GLY A 21 -24.93 -0.47 11.85
C GLY A 21 -26.03 0.22 11.04
N ALA A 22 -27.19 0.45 11.66
CA ALA A 22 -28.36 1.05 11.01
C ALA A 22 -28.06 2.41 10.35
N ASN A 23 -27.17 3.20 10.93
CA ASN A 23 -26.73 4.48 10.38
C ASN A 23 -25.93 4.35 9.09
N ALA A 24 -25.20 3.25 8.90
CA ALA A 24 -24.46 2.95 7.68
C ALA A 24 -25.39 2.57 6.51
N ILE A 25 -26.53 1.94 6.82
CA ILE A 25 -27.52 1.49 5.82
C ILE A 25 -28.28 2.67 5.22
N MET A 26 -28.58 3.69 6.04
CA MET A 26 -29.37 4.85 5.63
C MET A 26 -28.66 5.82 4.66
N GLY A 27 -27.36 5.78 4.53
CA GLY A 27 -26.58 6.77 3.77
C GLY A 27 -25.91 6.29 2.48
N GLY A 28 -26.20 5.09 1.96
CA GLY A 28 -25.45 4.55 0.81
C GLY A 28 -23.96 4.30 1.13
N THR A 29 -23.59 4.40 2.40
CA THR A 29 -22.20 4.35 2.88
C THR A 29 -21.58 2.96 2.73
N ILE A 30 -22.39 1.90 2.77
CA ILE A 30 -21.91 0.52 2.53
C ILE A 30 -21.31 0.39 1.12
N GLY A 31 -21.98 0.91 0.09
CA GLY A 31 -21.47 0.89 -1.27
C GLY A 31 -20.14 1.64 -1.40
N VAL A 32 -20.04 2.82 -0.80
CA VAL A 32 -18.81 3.61 -0.79
C VAL A 32 -17.70 2.92 0.01
N ALA A 33 -18.02 2.31 1.15
CA ALA A 33 -17.05 1.56 1.97
C ALA A 33 -16.50 0.34 1.21
N ILE A 34 -17.37 -0.44 0.55
CA ILE A 34 -16.97 -1.58 -0.28
C ILE A 34 -16.12 -1.08 -1.46
N GLN A 35 -16.57 -0.05 -2.18
CA GLN A 35 -15.82 0.51 -3.30
C GLN A 35 -14.43 0.98 -2.88
N GLN A 36 -14.29 1.73 -1.79
CA GLN A 36 -13.01 2.21 -1.29
C GLN A 36 -12.14 1.06 -0.75
N GLY A 37 -12.74 0.08 -0.08
CA GLY A 37 -12.04 -1.10 0.43
C GLY A 37 -11.47 -1.94 -0.71
N VAL A 38 -12.27 -2.26 -1.72
CA VAL A 38 -11.83 -3.02 -2.91
C VAL A 38 -10.77 -2.24 -3.66
N LYS A 39 -10.99 -0.95 -3.94
CA LYS A 39 -10.03 -0.10 -4.64
C LYS A 39 -8.68 -0.09 -3.92
N ARG A 40 -8.66 0.18 -2.63
CA ARG A 40 -7.41 0.25 -1.86
C ARG A 40 -6.75 -1.11 -1.70
N GLY A 41 -7.50 -2.18 -1.46
CA GLY A 41 -6.98 -3.54 -1.33
C GLY A 41 -6.35 -4.03 -2.65
N THR A 42 -6.99 -3.78 -3.78
CA THR A 42 -6.45 -4.14 -5.09
C THR A 42 -5.16 -3.38 -5.40
N PHE A 43 -5.12 -2.07 -5.13
CA PHE A 43 -3.91 -1.27 -5.37
C PHE A 43 -2.77 -1.59 -4.40
N SER A 44 -3.07 -1.91 -3.14
CA SER A 44 -2.04 -2.22 -2.14
C SER A 44 -1.24 -3.48 -2.47
N SER A 45 -1.92 -4.51 -2.97
CA SER A 45 -1.32 -5.82 -3.23
C SER A 45 -1.05 -6.10 -4.70
N ALA A 46 -1.46 -5.18 -5.62
CA ALA A 46 -1.47 -5.39 -7.08
C ALA A 46 -2.10 -6.72 -7.51
N SER A 47 -2.97 -7.27 -6.65
CA SER A 47 -3.59 -8.59 -6.83
C SER A 47 -4.56 -8.60 -7.99
N GLY A 48 -4.37 -9.52 -8.93
CA GLY A 48 -5.25 -9.70 -10.07
C GLY A 48 -5.03 -8.71 -11.21
N MET A 49 -4.16 -7.73 -11.07
CA MET A 49 -3.84 -6.74 -12.12
C MET A 49 -2.79 -7.25 -13.11
N GLY A 50 -2.11 -8.37 -12.80
CA GLY A 50 -1.05 -8.93 -13.64
C GLY A 50 0.28 -8.16 -13.59
N GLU A 51 0.38 -7.15 -12.74
CA GLU A 51 1.52 -6.25 -12.60
C GLU A 51 2.80 -7.00 -12.23
N SER A 52 2.71 -7.96 -11.30
CA SER A 52 3.88 -8.77 -10.89
C SER A 52 4.30 -9.85 -11.89
N SER A 53 3.54 -10.07 -12.97
CA SER A 53 3.82 -11.16 -13.93
C SER A 53 5.19 -11.05 -14.60
N PRO A 54 5.67 -9.86 -15.05
CA PRO A 54 6.99 -9.72 -15.66
C PRO A 54 8.14 -10.01 -14.70
N THR A 55 8.03 -9.57 -13.45
CA THR A 55 9.04 -9.81 -12.40
C THR A 55 9.10 -11.27 -12.01
N VAL A 56 7.95 -11.92 -11.91
CA VAL A 56 7.84 -13.36 -11.60
C VAL A 56 8.41 -14.23 -12.74
N ALA A 57 8.17 -13.84 -13.99
CA ALA A 57 8.65 -14.58 -15.15
C ALA A 57 10.19 -14.59 -15.26
N ALA A 58 10.87 -13.58 -14.73
CA ALA A 58 12.33 -13.48 -14.72
C ALA A 58 12.99 -14.23 -13.57
N THR A 59 12.22 -14.77 -12.63
CA THR A 59 12.78 -15.46 -11.46
C THR A 59 13.24 -16.87 -11.81
N GLU A 60 14.49 -17.21 -11.50
CA GLU A 60 15.02 -18.55 -11.66
C GLU A 60 14.47 -19.49 -10.58
N THR A 61 13.50 -20.29 -10.93
CA THR A 61 12.90 -21.29 -10.03
C THR A 61 12.82 -22.65 -10.69
N SER A 62 12.89 -23.71 -9.89
CA SER A 62 12.80 -25.09 -10.38
C SER A 62 11.43 -25.42 -11.03
N HIS A 63 10.38 -24.67 -10.69
CA HIS A 63 9.04 -24.83 -11.26
C HIS A 63 8.23 -23.54 -11.10
N PRO A 64 7.53 -23.06 -12.14
CA PRO A 64 6.73 -21.81 -12.10
C PRO A 64 5.70 -21.76 -10.98
N VAL A 65 5.08 -22.89 -10.64
CA VAL A 65 4.07 -22.98 -9.56
C VAL A 65 4.65 -22.58 -8.21
N LYS A 66 5.93 -22.87 -7.92
CA LYS A 66 6.55 -22.47 -6.64
C LYS A 66 6.58 -20.94 -6.49
N GLN A 67 6.90 -20.24 -7.56
CA GLN A 67 6.90 -18.79 -7.55
C GLN A 67 5.49 -18.21 -7.42
N GLY A 68 4.51 -18.80 -8.11
CA GLY A 68 3.11 -18.42 -7.96
C GLY A 68 2.60 -18.60 -6.52
N MET A 69 2.95 -19.71 -5.87
CA MET A 69 2.61 -19.95 -4.46
C MET A 69 3.31 -18.97 -3.51
N ALA A 70 4.58 -18.64 -3.76
CA ALA A 70 5.31 -17.67 -2.96
C ALA A 70 4.67 -16.28 -3.05
N ASN A 71 4.29 -15.84 -4.26
CA ASN A 71 3.58 -14.60 -4.47
C ASN A 71 2.20 -14.58 -3.76
N ALA A 72 1.43 -15.63 -3.91
CA ALA A 72 0.12 -15.74 -3.24
C ALA A 72 0.27 -15.68 -1.71
N ALA A 73 1.26 -16.36 -1.16
CA ALA A 73 1.58 -16.28 0.27
C ALA A 73 2.02 -14.88 0.69
N GLY A 74 2.84 -14.20 -0.12
CA GLY A 74 3.27 -12.82 0.12
C GLY A 74 2.10 -11.86 0.20
N VAL A 75 1.18 -11.89 -0.77
CA VAL A 75 -0.04 -11.06 -0.79
C VAL A 75 -0.91 -11.34 0.44
N TRP A 76 -1.06 -12.61 0.81
CA TRP A 76 -1.85 -12.99 1.99
C TRP A 76 -1.23 -12.44 3.28
N LEU A 77 0.09 -12.59 3.46
CA LEU A 77 0.81 -12.06 4.62
C LEU A 77 0.72 -10.54 4.70
N ASP A 78 0.93 -9.84 3.58
CA ASP A 78 0.83 -8.39 3.52
C ASP A 78 -0.58 -7.92 3.93
N THR A 79 -1.61 -8.47 3.31
CA THR A 79 -2.98 -8.03 3.56
C THR A 79 -3.47 -8.39 4.97
N VAL A 80 -3.26 -9.64 5.41
CA VAL A 80 -3.81 -10.11 6.69
C VAL A 80 -2.97 -9.64 7.88
N ILE A 81 -1.65 -9.62 7.76
CA ILE A 81 -0.79 -9.27 8.91
C ILE A 81 -0.45 -7.78 8.89
N VAL A 82 0.17 -7.29 7.81
CA VAL A 82 0.72 -5.92 7.78
C VAL A 82 -0.38 -4.87 7.75
N CYS A 83 -1.33 -4.99 6.82
CA CYS A 83 -2.43 -4.03 6.70
C CYS A 83 -3.34 -4.03 7.93
N THR A 84 -3.65 -5.22 8.48
CA THR A 84 -4.47 -5.33 9.69
C THR A 84 -3.75 -4.74 10.91
N ALA A 85 -2.45 -5.01 11.06
CA ALA A 85 -1.66 -4.44 12.15
C ALA A 85 -1.59 -2.92 12.08
N SER A 86 -1.42 -2.35 10.88
CA SER A 86 -1.41 -0.91 10.67
C SER A 86 -2.77 -0.28 10.96
N GLY A 87 -3.86 -0.88 10.50
CA GLY A 87 -5.22 -0.42 10.79
C GLY A 87 -5.54 -0.47 12.28
N LEU A 88 -5.23 -1.57 12.94
CA LEU A 88 -5.40 -1.70 14.39
C LEU A 88 -4.53 -0.72 15.18
N MET A 89 -3.33 -0.41 14.72
CA MET A 89 -2.48 0.59 15.36
C MET A 89 -3.16 1.96 15.36
N ILE A 90 -3.68 2.40 14.23
CA ILE A 90 -4.39 3.68 14.07
C ILE A 90 -5.64 3.72 14.96
N LEU A 91 -6.45 2.64 14.97
CA LEU A 91 -7.67 2.55 15.76
C LEU A 91 -7.42 2.52 17.28
N LEU A 92 -6.41 1.75 17.73
CA LEU A 92 -6.07 1.62 19.14
C LEU A 92 -5.47 2.89 19.74
N THR A 93 -4.86 3.74 18.92
CA THR A 93 -4.27 5.02 19.35
C THR A 93 -5.20 6.20 19.16
N ASP A 94 -6.42 5.99 18.65
CA ASP A 94 -7.38 7.06 18.31
C ASP A 94 -6.81 8.08 17.30
N ALA A 95 -5.81 7.69 16.49
CA ALA A 95 -5.17 8.57 15.52
C ALA A 95 -5.93 8.55 14.18
N TYR A 96 -7.23 8.88 14.18
CA TYR A 96 -8.06 8.89 12.97
C TYR A 96 -9.17 9.95 13.02
N ASN A 97 -9.68 10.30 11.84
CA ASN A 97 -10.88 11.09 11.67
C ASN A 97 -11.86 10.39 10.71
N THR A 98 -13.13 10.70 10.80
CA THR A 98 -14.14 10.09 9.94
C THR A 98 -14.87 11.14 9.10
N ALA A 99 -15.46 10.70 7.98
CA ALA A 99 -16.31 11.54 7.14
C ALA A 99 -17.59 12.01 7.87
N GLY A 100 -17.98 11.32 8.94
CA GLY A 100 -19.15 11.65 9.77
C GLY A 100 -18.89 12.73 10.83
N GLY A 101 -17.74 13.41 10.78
CA GLY A 101 -17.40 14.51 11.69
C GLY A 101 -16.68 14.10 12.96
N TYR A 102 -16.37 12.81 13.15
CA TYR A 102 -15.52 12.42 14.27
C TYR A 102 -14.08 12.87 14.00
N VAL A 103 -13.52 13.60 14.93
CA VAL A 103 -12.11 13.99 14.96
C VAL A 103 -11.53 13.43 16.26
N SER A 104 -10.32 12.88 16.16
CA SER A 104 -9.61 12.36 17.33
C SER A 104 -9.59 13.37 18.47
N GLN A 105 -9.94 12.92 19.67
CA GLN A 105 -9.83 13.72 20.88
C GLN A 105 -8.37 13.78 21.38
N SER A 106 -7.56 12.81 21.01
CA SER A 106 -6.17 12.68 21.41
C SER A 106 -5.21 13.51 20.56
N PHE A 107 -5.60 13.82 19.30
CA PHE A 107 -4.75 14.51 18.33
C PHE A 107 -5.53 15.63 17.61
N ALA A 108 -5.49 16.83 18.17
CA ALA A 108 -6.12 18.00 17.56
C ALA A 108 -5.55 18.36 16.17
N GLU A 109 -4.32 17.94 15.89
CA GLU A 109 -3.64 18.14 14.61
C GLU A 109 -4.30 17.39 13.42
N LEU A 110 -5.16 16.41 13.71
CA LEU A 110 -5.90 15.67 12.68
C LEU A 110 -7.13 16.42 12.16
N ALA A 111 -7.49 17.55 12.75
CA ALA A 111 -8.60 18.37 12.28
C ALA A 111 -8.27 18.96 10.89
N GLY A 112 -9.02 18.55 9.87
CA GLY A 112 -8.81 19.01 8.48
C GLY A 112 -7.76 18.27 7.67
N VAL A 113 -7.12 17.23 8.21
CA VAL A 113 -6.15 16.42 7.48
C VAL A 113 -6.85 15.55 6.44
N GLU A 114 -6.30 15.52 5.22
CA GLU A 114 -6.82 14.68 4.13
C GLU A 114 -6.79 13.20 4.49
N LYS A 115 -7.84 12.50 4.04
CA LYS A 115 -7.98 11.05 4.23
C LYS A 115 -6.84 10.30 3.54
N GLY A 116 -6.13 9.50 4.31
CA GLY A 116 -5.00 8.70 3.81
C GLY A 116 -3.64 9.38 3.96
N SER A 117 -3.55 10.48 4.69
CA SER A 117 -2.29 11.12 5.03
C SER A 117 -1.40 10.19 5.86
N VAL A 118 -0.10 10.26 5.62
CA VAL A 118 0.94 9.57 6.42
C VAL A 118 0.92 10.02 7.89
N LEU A 119 0.38 11.20 8.16
CA LEU A 119 0.29 11.77 9.50
C LEU A 119 -0.44 10.87 10.49
N PHE A 120 -1.49 10.15 10.04
CA PHE A 120 -2.20 9.17 10.89
C PHE A 120 -1.27 8.09 11.43
N VAL A 121 -0.41 7.55 10.57
CA VAL A 121 0.56 6.51 10.95
C VAL A 121 1.67 7.08 11.82
N GLN A 122 2.14 8.30 11.51
CA GLN A 122 3.18 8.97 12.30
C GLN A 122 2.71 9.26 13.72
N LEU A 123 1.52 9.81 13.88
CA LEU A 123 0.93 10.08 15.20
C LEU A 123 0.64 8.79 15.96
N ALA A 124 0.08 7.78 15.31
CA ALA A 124 -0.12 6.48 15.93
C ALA A 124 1.19 5.84 16.39
N ALA A 125 2.26 5.94 15.61
CA ALA A 125 3.58 5.43 15.99
C ALA A 125 4.22 6.26 17.11
N SER A 126 3.99 7.58 17.15
CA SER A 126 4.55 8.47 18.18
C SER A 126 4.06 8.14 19.58
N THR A 127 2.89 7.53 19.74
CA THR A 127 2.37 7.07 21.04
C THR A 127 3.24 5.99 21.68
N VAL A 128 3.97 5.21 20.86
CA VAL A 128 4.84 4.12 21.33
C VAL A 128 6.32 4.49 21.25
N MET A 129 6.73 5.12 20.14
CA MET A 129 8.14 5.43 19.85
C MET A 129 8.53 6.87 20.22
N GLY A 130 7.58 7.71 20.63
CA GLY A 130 7.83 9.10 20.97
C GLY A 130 8.41 9.90 19.79
N VAL A 131 9.41 10.74 20.08
CA VAL A 131 10.02 11.69 19.12
C VAL A 131 10.72 11.00 17.94
N VAL A 132 11.08 9.73 18.06
CA VAL A 132 11.79 8.98 17.00
C VAL A 132 10.83 8.49 15.90
N ALA A 133 9.53 8.41 16.19
CA ALA A 133 8.53 7.84 15.27
C ALA A 133 8.49 8.54 13.89
N PRO A 134 8.44 9.87 13.76
CA PRO A 134 8.38 10.53 12.45
C PRO A 134 9.61 10.22 11.59
N THR A 135 10.80 10.25 12.19
CA THR A 135 12.05 9.95 11.49
C THR A 135 12.10 8.49 11.04
N PHE A 136 11.68 7.56 11.91
CA PHE A 136 11.61 6.14 11.57
C PHE A 136 10.64 5.89 10.42
N ILE A 137 9.44 6.46 10.46
CA ILE A 137 8.44 6.33 9.39
C ILE A 137 8.96 6.95 8.09
N ALA A 138 9.62 8.10 8.15
CA ALA A 138 10.19 8.74 6.95
C ALA A 138 11.26 7.85 6.29
N ILE A 139 12.15 7.24 7.06
CA ILE A 139 13.17 6.31 6.53
C ILE A 139 12.50 5.08 5.92
N MET A 140 11.52 4.49 6.60
CA MET A 140 10.79 3.32 6.09
C MET A 140 10.07 3.64 4.78
N LEU A 141 9.41 4.79 4.69
CA LEU A 141 8.74 5.25 3.47
C LEU A 141 9.72 5.50 2.33
N ALA A 142 10.88 6.09 2.62
CA ALA A 142 11.91 6.32 1.61
C ALA A 142 12.44 4.99 1.04
N LEU A 143 12.75 4.03 1.89
CA LEU A 143 13.19 2.70 1.48
C LEU A 143 12.11 1.96 0.67
N PHE A 144 10.87 2.01 1.14
CA PHE A 144 9.74 1.39 0.46
C PHE A 144 9.49 2.02 -0.92
N SER A 145 9.46 3.36 -0.99
CA SER A 145 9.31 4.07 -2.26
C SER A 145 10.43 3.74 -3.23
N PHE A 146 11.66 3.64 -2.75
CA PHE A 146 12.81 3.28 -3.58
C PHE A 146 12.66 1.86 -4.17
N THR A 147 12.23 0.88 -3.37
CA THR A 147 11.98 -0.49 -3.87
C THR A 147 10.84 -0.54 -4.88
N CYS A 148 9.76 0.21 -4.66
CA CYS A 148 8.66 0.31 -5.62
C CYS A 148 9.13 0.90 -6.96
N LEU A 149 9.95 1.97 -6.93
CA LEU A 149 10.50 2.58 -8.14
C LEU A 149 11.35 1.60 -8.95
N ILE A 150 12.18 0.79 -8.28
CA ILE A 150 12.98 -0.24 -8.96
C ILE A 150 12.07 -1.29 -9.61
N SER A 151 11.02 -1.72 -8.91
CA SER A 151 10.07 -2.72 -9.43
C SER A 151 9.35 -2.20 -10.67
N TYR A 152 8.75 -1.03 -10.61
CA TYR A 152 8.07 -0.42 -11.76
C TYR A 152 9.00 -0.13 -12.93
N TYR A 153 10.23 0.29 -12.66
CA TYR A 153 11.23 0.45 -13.71
C TYR A 153 11.50 -0.88 -14.43
N TYR A 154 11.70 -1.95 -13.66
CA TYR A 154 11.96 -3.29 -14.20
C TYR A 154 10.79 -3.82 -15.04
N GLU A 155 9.56 -3.64 -14.58
CA GLU A 155 8.35 -4.01 -15.31
C GLU A 155 8.24 -3.26 -16.64
N ALA A 156 8.46 -1.95 -16.59
CA ALA A 156 8.45 -1.11 -17.78
C ALA A 156 9.55 -1.49 -18.78
N GLU A 157 10.78 -1.78 -18.31
CA GLU A 157 11.89 -2.24 -19.16
C GLU A 157 11.57 -3.60 -19.81
N THR A 158 10.99 -4.53 -19.04
CA THR A 158 10.60 -5.85 -19.54
C THR A 158 9.50 -5.75 -20.58
N ALA A 159 8.47 -4.94 -20.35
CA ALA A 159 7.41 -4.68 -21.32
C ALA A 159 7.95 -4.04 -22.62
N ALA A 160 8.85 -3.06 -22.49
CA ALA A 160 9.48 -2.43 -23.66
C ALA A 160 10.33 -3.43 -24.45
N MET A 161 11.10 -4.25 -23.77
CA MET A 161 11.89 -5.31 -24.43
C MET A 161 11.02 -6.31 -25.19
N TYR A 162 9.87 -6.67 -24.63
CA TYR A 162 8.93 -7.57 -25.29
C TYR A 162 8.32 -6.95 -26.55
N LEU A 163 7.90 -5.69 -26.49
CA LEU A 163 7.31 -4.99 -27.64
C LEU A 163 8.27 -4.83 -28.81
N PHE A 164 9.57 -4.75 -28.54
CA PHE A 164 10.61 -4.55 -29.56
C PHE A 164 11.43 -5.81 -29.87
N GLN A 165 10.89 -7.01 -29.64
CA GLN A 165 11.57 -8.30 -29.92
C GLN A 165 11.71 -8.63 -31.42
N GLY A 166 11.20 -7.81 -32.36
CA GLY A 166 11.26 -8.09 -33.80
C GLY A 166 12.68 -8.02 -34.38
N ALA A 167 12.96 -8.89 -35.34
CA ALA A 167 14.21 -8.85 -36.12
C ALA A 167 14.43 -7.46 -36.77
N GLY A 168 15.58 -6.87 -36.56
CA GLY A 168 15.92 -5.52 -37.06
C GLY A 168 15.62 -4.36 -36.11
N LYS A 169 15.03 -4.58 -34.94
CA LYS A 169 14.70 -3.54 -33.96
C LYS A 169 15.69 -3.41 -32.79
N GLU A 170 16.86 -4.02 -32.87
CA GLU A 170 17.85 -3.98 -31.76
C GLU A 170 18.31 -2.56 -31.42
N ALA A 171 18.52 -1.71 -32.43
CA ALA A 171 18.89 -0.33 -32.20
C ALA A 171 17.77 0.45 -31.49
N THR A 172 16.54 0.28 -31.95
CA THR A 172 15.35 0.89 -31.33
C THR A 172 15.17 0.42 -29.89
N ARG A 173 15.34 -0.87 -29.62
CA ARG A 173 15.27 -1.45 -28.26
C ARG A 173 16.29 -0.82 -27.32
N LYS A 174 17.56 -0.72 -27.75
CA LYS A 174 18.63 -0.08 -26.95
C LYS A 174 18.31 1.40 -26.69
N THR A 175 17.82 2.13 -27.69
CA THR A 175 17.45 3.54 -27.54
C THR A 175 16.29 3.71 -26.55
N VAL A 176 15.24 2.90 -26.66
CA VAL A 176 14.08 2.95 -25.73
C VAL A 176 14.50 2.67 -24.30
N VAL A 177 15.29 1.61 -24.08
CA VAL A 177 15.80 1.30 -22.73
C VAL A 177 16.67 2.45 -22.19
N TRP A 178 17.51 3.07 -23.03
CA TRP A 178 18.36 4.19 -22.62
C TRP A 178 17.53 5.44 -22.26
N VAL A 179 16.53 5.74 -23.07
CA VAL A 179 15.57 6.84 -22.79
C VAL A 179 14.80 6.62 -21.49
N MET A 180 14.39 5.37 -21.23
CA MET A 180 13.72 5.03 -19.98
C MET A 180 14.66 5.16 -18.77
N ARG A 181 15.92 4.72 -18.89
CA ARG A 181 16.92 4.83 -17.81
C ARG A 181 17.22 6.26 -17.39
N ILE A 182 17.15 7.20 -18.30
CA ILE A 182 17.38 8.62 -18.01
C ILE A 182 16.05 9.33 -17.70
N GLY A 183 15.01 9.03 -18.46
CA GLY A 183 13.71 9.70 -18.35
C GLY A 183 13.00 9.43 -17.02
N MET A 184 13.03 8.21 -16.53
CA MET A 184 12.38 7.87 -15.26
C MET A 184 12.96 8.64 -14.06
N PRO A 185 14.28 8.64 -13.80
CA PRO A 185 14.84 9.45 -12.71
C PRO A 185 14.54 10.94 -12.88
N VAL A 186 14.62 11.48 -14.09
CA VAL A 186 14.31 12.89 -14.35
C VAL A 186 12.86 13.23 -14.02
N LEU A 187 11.90 12.38 -14.42
CA LEU A 187 10.50 12.56 -14.09
C LEU A 187 10.24 12.52 -12.57
N ILE A 188 10.92 11.63 -11.86
CA ILE A 188 10.81 11.51 -10.40
C ILE A 188 11.38 12.75 -9.69
N PHE A 189 12.42 13.38 -10.25
CA PHE A 189 12.99 14.62 -9.69
C PHE A 189 12.16 15.86 -9.95
N ILE A 190 11.30 15.84 -10.99
CA ILE A 190 10.47 16.99 -11.38
C ILE A 190 9.12 16.97 -10.66
N TYR A 191 8.65 15.79 -10.22
CA TYR A 191 7.35 15.60 -9.57
C TYR A 191 7.48 15.49 -8.05
#